data_dd91dccac8e748792cf20aa0a2c06080
#
_entry.id   dd91dccac8e748792cf20aa0a2c06080
#
_cell.length_a   1.000
_cell.length_b   1.000
_cell.length_c   1.000
_cell.angle_alpha   90.00
_cell.angle_beta   90.00
_cell.angle_gamma   90.00
#
_symmetry.space_group_name_H-M   'P 1'
#
loop_
_entity.id
_entity.type
_entity.pdbx_description
1 polymer ?
#
loop_
_entity_poly.entity_id
_entity_poly.type
_entity_poly.pdbx_seq_one_letter_code
_entity_poly.pdbx_strand_id
1 'polypeptide(L)'
;ASELTARGNLVAVISNGTAVLGLGDIGPLAGKPVMEGKGVLFQKFAGIDVFDIEIDERDPDKLVDIIASLEPTFGGINLEDIKAPECFIVERKLRERMKIPVFHDDQHGTAIIVGSAVLNALEIVGKDIGQVKLATSGAGAAGIACLDMLVALGLKPENILAVDRDGVLYTGRGKMDPDKERYARDTDKRTLADIVAGADIFLGLSAGGVLKPEMVATMADKPIILALANPYPEILPEDAKAVRPDCIVATGRSDYPNQVNNALCFPYIFRGALDVGATVINEDMKLACVRAIAALARMESSDLGSAYGGDVPTFGPEYLIPRPFDPRLLVMLAPAVAKAAMESGVAARPIVDMDAYEEKLSQYIYRTGLLMKPVYDRARADRKRVVYAEGEEETVLRAVQTVIDEELAFPILIGRPDVIDTRIKRLRACAGPGA
;
A
#
# COMPACT_ATOMS: atom_id res chain seq x y z
N ALA A 1 -2.91 -21.83 22.97
CA ALA A 1 -2.45 -22.31 21.65
C ALA A 1 -1.42 -21.34 21.06
N SER A 2 -1.69 -20.05 21.01
CA SER A 2 -0.83 -19.06 20.34
C SER A 2 0.60 -18.96 20.87
N GLU A 3 0.84 -19.27 22.15
CA GLU A 3 2.18 -19.22 22.77
C GLU A 3 2.97 -20.51 22.59
N LEU A 4 2.28 -21.63 22.36
CA LEU A 4 2.88 -22.97 22.33
C LEU A 4 2.89 -23.58 20.92
N THR A 5 2.39 -22.86 19.93
CA THR A 5 2.29 -23.32 18.53
C THR A 5 2.62 -22.17 17.57
N ALA A 6 2.76 -22.49 16.30
CA ALA A 6 2.96 -21.49 15.24
C ALA A 6 1.80 -20.50 15.07
N ARG A 7 0.61 -20.81 15.63
CA ARG A 7 -0.61 -20.02 15.48
C ARG A 7 -0.41 -18.52 15.82
N GLY A 8 0.40 -18.22 16.84
CA GLY A 8 0.67 -16.83 17.25
C GLY A 8 1.48 -16.01 16.25
N ASN A 9 2.09 -16.65 15.25
CA ASN A 9 2.89 -16.01 14.21
C ASN A 9 2.44 -16.39 12.80
N LEU A 10 1.25 -16.99 12.63
CA LEU A 10 0.78 -17.53 11.36
C LEU A 10 -0.44 -16.74 10.86
N VAL A 11 -0.33 -16.18 9.65
CA VAL A 11 -1.40 -15.47 8.95
C VAL A 11 -1.84 -16.29 7.73
N ALA A 12 -3.15 -16.36 7.48
CA ALA A 12 -3.66 -16.83 6.20
C ALA A 12 -3.78 -15.61 5.24
N VAL A 13 -3.19 -15.71 4.07
CA VAL A 13 -3.47 -14.82 2.93
C VAL A 13 -4.52 -15.51 2.08
N ILE A 14 -5.72 -14.96 2.03
CA ILE A 14 -6.88 -15.60 1.41
C ILE A 14 -7.40 -14.78 0.24
N SER A 15 -7.55 -15.44 -0.90
CA SER A 15 -8.07 -14.84 -2.13
C SER A 15 -9.01 -15.79 -2.86
N ASN A 16 -9.95 -15.24 -3.62
CA ASN A 16 -10.66 -15.97 -4.67
C ASN A 16 -10.30 -15.47 -6.09
N GLY A 17 -9.30 -14.60 -6.20
CA GLY A 17 -8.73 -14.13 -7.45
C GLY A 17 -9.69 -13.34 -8.34
N THR A 18 -10.69 -12.67 -7.75
CA THR A 18 -11.73 -11.95 -8.50
C THR A 18 -11.38 -10.48 -8.79
N ALA A 19 -10.31 -9.95 -8.21
CA ALA A 19 -9.85 -8.56 -8.42
C ALA A 19 -8.32 -8.44 -8.33
N VAL A 20 -7.59 -9.33 -8.99
CA VAL A 20 -6.11 -9.33 -8.96
C VAL A 20 -5.58 -8.07 -9.61
N LEU A 21 -4.71 -7.35 -8.92
CA LEU A 21 -4.19 -6.04 -9.30
C LEU A 21 -3.61 -6.05 -10.73
N GLY A 22 -4.19 -5.20 -11.60
CA GLY A 22 -3.78 -5.07 -13.00
C GLY A 22 -4.24 -6.20 -13.94
N LEU A 23 -4.77 -7.30 -13.41
CA LEU A 23 -5.19 -8.49 -14.19
C LEU A 23 -6.70 -8.76 -14.10
N GLY A 24 -7.38 -8.25 -13.05
CA GLY A 24 -8.82 -8.41 -12.87
C GLY A 24 -9.24 -9.79 -12.36
N ASP A 25 -10.36 -10.30 -12.85
CA ASP A 25 -10.95 -11.60 -12.45
C ASP A 25 -10.27 -12.75 -13.18
N ILE A 26 -9.09 -13.16 -12.70
CA ILE A 26 -8.31 -14.27 -13.28
C ILE A 26 -8.54 -15.61 -12.56
N GLY A 27 -9.27 -15.59 -11.45
CA GLY A 27 -9.57 -16.75 -10.63
C GLY A 27 -8.44 -17.14 -9.65
N PRO A 28 -8.78 -18.05 -8.71
CA PRO A 28 -7.87 -18.37 -7.59
C PRO A 28 -6.57 -19.03 -8.04
N LEU A 29 -6.62 -19.94 -9.00
CA LEU A 29 -5.43 -20.67 -9.44
C LEU A 29 -4.40 -19.76 -10.12
N ALA A 30 -4.86 -18.85 -10.98
CA ALA A 30 -3.96 -17.91 -11.67
C ALA A 30 -3.48 -16.78 -10.72
N GLY A 31 -4.23 -16.48 -9.65
CA GLY A 31 -3.84 -15.53 -8.62
C GLY A 31 -2.78 -16.05 -7.64
N LYS A 32 -2.56 -17.38 -7.56
CA LYS A 32 -1.66 -17.99 -6.59
C LYS A 32 -0.25 -17.37 -6.53
N PRO A 33 0.46 -17.10 -7.62
CA PRO A 33 1.80 -16.51 -7.55
C PRO A 33 1.84 -15.15 -6.85
N VAL A 34 0.75 -14.36 -6.95
CA VAL A 34 0.61 -13.08 -6.25
C VAL A 34 0.49 -13.30 -4.74
N MET A 35 -0.30 -14.29 -4.33
CA MET A 35 -0.51 -14.64 -2.90
C MET A 35 0.76 -15.20 -2.25
N GLU A 36 1.50 -16.05 -2.96
CA GLU A 36 2.84 -16.49 -2.50
C GLU A 36 3.80 -15.31 -2.35
N GLY A 37 3.80 -14.37 -3.30
CA GLY A 37 4.55 -13.12 -3.22
C GLY A 37 4.18 -12.29 -1.99
N LYS A 38 2.88 -12.22 -1.64
CA LYS A 38 2.40 -11.58 -0.42
C LYS A 38 2.98 -12.25 0.83
N GLY A 39 3.00 -13.59 0.86
CA GLY A 39 3.60 -14.37 1.94
C GLY A 39 5.09 -14.07 2.12
N VAL A 40 5.84 -13.95 1.03
CA VAL A 40 7.26 -13.57 1.06
C VAL A 40 7.46 -12.20 1.71
N LEU A 41 6.59 -11.22 1.41
CA LEU A 41 6.68 -9.88 2.01
C LEU A 41 6.38 -9.90 3.51
N PHE A 42 5.37 -10.65 3.96
CA PHE A 42 5.08 -10.86 5.38
C PHE A 42 6.29 -11.41 6.13
N GLN A 43 6.93 -12.46 5.57
CA GLN A 43 8.09 -13.08 6.18
C GLN A 43 9.30 -12.16 6.15
N LYS A 44 9.57 -11.52 5.02
CA LYS A 44 10.73 -10.64 4.85
C LYS A 44 10.71 -9.44 5.78
N PHE A 45 9.55 -8.77 5.90
CA PHE A 45 9.46 -7.50 6.59
C PHE A 45 9.09 -7.60 8.06
N ALA A 46 8.36 -8.63 8.44
CA ALA A 46 7.84 -8.76 9.80
C ALA A 46 8.07 -10.13 10.45
N GLY A 47 8.71 -11.08 9.77
CA GLY A 47 8.96 -12.43 10.29
C GLY A 47 7.68 -13.22 10.56
N ILE A 48 6.61 -12.91 9.83
CA ILE A 48 5.31 -13.58 9.96
C ILE A 48 5.26 -14.72 8.97
N ASP A 49 4.94 -15.92 9.47
CA ASP A 49 4.70 -17.10 8.64
C ASP A 49 3.33 -16.98 7.95
N VAL A 50 3.25 -17.45 6.72
CA VAL A 50 2.03 -17.34 5.92
C VAL A 50 1.69 -18.69 5.27
N PHE A 51 0.40 -19.04 5.28
CA PHE A 51 -0.18 -19.91 4.28
C PHE A 51 -1.08 -19.09 3.37
N ASP A 52 -0.78 -19.10 2.07
CA ASP A 52 -1.68 -18.59 1.04
C ASP A 52 -2.74 -19.65 0.72
N ILE A 53 -4.00 -19.22 0.69
CA ILE A 53 -5.16 -20.10 0.53
C ILE A 53 -6.06 -19.50 -0.55
N GLU A 54 -6.01 -20.12 -1.72
CA GLU A 54 -6.85 -19.76 -2.85
C GLU A 54 -8.14 -20.57 -2.81
N ILE A 55 -9.29 -19.86 -2.79
CA ILE A 55 -10.61 -20.49 -2.64
C ILE A 55 -11.42 -20.28 -3.91
N ASP A 56 -11.82 -21.37 -4.58
CA ASP A 56 -12.70 -21.31 -5.74
C ASP A 56 -14.18 -21.24 -5.32
N GLU A 57 -14.54 -20.11 -4.68
CA GLU A 57 -15.92 -19.82 -4.29
C GLU A 57 -16.21 -18.31 -4.56
N ARG A 58 -17.35 -18.05 -5.18
CA ARG A 58 -17.80 -16.70 -5.53
C ARG A 58 -18.98 -16.22 -4.69
N ASP A 59 -19.70 -17.14 -4.07
CA ASP A 59 -20.77 -16.81 -3.13
C ASP A 59 -20.15 -16.28 -1.83
N PRO A 60 -20.42 -15.02 -1.45
CA PRO A 60 -19.79 -14.41 -0.28
C PRO A 60 -20.14 -15.10 1.02
N ASP A 61 -21.34 -15.69 1.15
CA ASP A 61 -21.74 -16.37 2.38
C ASP A 61 -21.02 -17.71 2.55
N LYS A 62 -20.87 -18.47 1.48
CA LYS A 62 -20.08 -19.70 1.50
C LYS A 62 -18.60 -19.42 1.71
N LEU A 63 -18.07 -18.36 1.08
CA LEU A 63 -16.70 -17.94 1.28
C LEU A 63 -16.44 -17.59 2.76
N VAL A 64 -17.36 -16.86 3.40
CA VAL A 64 -17.32 -16.57 4.85
C VAL A 64 -17.31 -17.86 5.68
N ASP A 65 -18.15 -18.83 5.36
CA ASP A 65 -18.20 -20.11 6.09
C ASP A 65 -16.89 -20.90 6.00
N ILE A 66 -16.30 -20.94 4.80
CA ILE A 66 -15.00 -21.61 4.58
C ILE A 66 -13.91 -20.92 5.39
N ILE A 67 -13.78 -19.60 5.26
CA ILE A 67 -12.72 -18.82 5.92
C ILE A 67 -12.86 -18.90 7.45
N ALA A 68 -14.06 -18.72 7.98
CA ALA A 68 -14.29 -18.77 9.42
C ALA A 68 -13.93 -20.13 10.03
N SER A 69 -14.07 -21.22 9.29
CA SER A 69 -13.70 -22.57 9.75
C SER A 69 -12.19 -22.75 9.93
N LEU A 70 -11.36 -21.87 9.35
CA LEU A 70 -9.90 -21.89 9.44
C LEU A 70 -9.35 -21.20 10.70
N GLU A 71 -10.18 -20.49 11.46
CA GLU A 71 -9.76 -19.72 12.65
C GLU A 71 -8.86 -20.49 13.63
N PRO A 72 -9.11 -21.78 13.94
CA PRO A 72 -8.26 -22.51 14.88
C PRO A 72 -6.78 -22.58 14.50
N THR A 73 -6.46 -22.51 13.21
CA THR A 73 -5.10 -22.64 12.68
C THR A 73 -4.33 -21.33 12.74
N PHE A 74 -5.00 -20.17 12.53
CA PHE A 74 -4.35 -18.90 12.27
C PHE A 74 -4.44 -17.91 13.44
N GLY A 75 -3.46 -17.00 13.49
CA GLY A 75 -3.47 -15.85 14.38
C GLY A 75 -4.11 -14.61 13.75
N GLY A 76 -4.27 -14.59 12.43
CA GLY A 76 -4.90 -13.51 11.67
C GLY A 76 -5.21 -13.92 10.24
N ILE A 77 -6.11 -13.17 9.61
CA ILE A 77 -6.55 -13.37 8.22
C ILE A 77 -6.29 -12.07 7.43
N ASN A 78 -5.51 -12.19 6.37
CA ASN A 78 -5.38 -11.16 5.35
C ASN A 78 -6.24 -11.56 4.15
N LEU A 79 -7.26 -10.76 3.85
CA LEU A 79 -8.06 -10.90 2.63
C LEU A 79 -7.40 -10.11 1.51
N GLU A 80 -7.29 -10.72 0.34
CA GLU A 80 -6.59 -10.16 -0.82
C GLU A 80 -7.37 -10.40 -2.11
N ASP A 81 -7.39 -9.40 -3.00
CA ASP A 81 -7.90 -9.52 -4.37
C ASP A 81 -9.34 -10.06 -4.48
N ILE A 82 -10.20 -9.75 -3.52
CA ILE A 82 -11.64 -10.02 -3.55
C ILE A 82 -12.36 -8.77 -4.05
N LYS A 83 -13.13 -8.90 -5.14
CA LYS A 83 -13.80 -7.76 -5.78
C LYS A 83 -14.91 -7.14 -4.91
N ALA A 84 -15.17 -5.86 -5.14
CA ALA A 84 -16.36 -5.18 -4.62
C ALA A 84 -17.61 -5.52 -5.47
N PRO A 85 -18.82 -5.62 -4.85
CA PRO A 85 -19.13 -5.33 -3.44
C PRO A 85 -18.91 -6.51 -2.49
N GLU A 86 -18.57 -7.70 -2.99
CA GLU A 86 -18.45 -8.94 -2.20
C GLU A 86 -17.41 -8.80 -1.07
N CYS A 87 -16.31 -8.11 -1.31
CA CYS A 87 -15.24 -7.91 -0.32
C CYS A 87 -15.76 -7.21 0.96
N PHE A 88 -16.67 -6.24 0.85
CA PHE A 88 -17.26 -5.57 2.01
C PHE A 88 -18.12 -6.52 2.85
N ILE A 89 -18.88 -7.38 2.18
CA ILE A 89 -19.75 -8.37 2.83
C ILE A 89 -18.91 -9.41 3.56
N VAL A 90 -17.90 -9.93 2.87
CA VAL A 90 -17.01 -10.98 3.39
C VAL A 90 -16.26 -10.47 4.61
N GLU A 91 -15.59 -9.32 4.52
CA GLU A 91 -14.83 -8.77 5.63
C GLU A 91 -15.71 -8.46 6.84
N ARG A 92 -16.85 -7.78 6.64
CA ARG A 92 -17.77 -7.43 7.72
C ARG A 92 -18.25 -8.67 8.48
N LYS A 93 -18.74 -9.69 7.77
CA LYS A 93 -19.22 -10.95 8.39
C LYS A 93 -18.13 -11.72 9.09
N LEU A 94 -16.91 -11.76 8.55
CA LEU A 94 -15.78 -12.41 9.19
C LEU A 94 -15.35 -11.68 10.47
N ARG A 95 -15.29 -10.34 10.45
CA ARG A 95 -14.95 -9.54 11.65
C ARG A 95 -15.98 -9.70 12.78
N GLU A 96 -17.26 -9.89 12.45
CA GLU A 96 -18.31 -10.16 13.44
C GLU A 96 -18.21 -11.59 14.01
N ARG A 97 -17.76 -12.54 13.21
CA ARG A 97 -17.79 -13.97 13.54
C ARG A 97 -16.50 -14.47 14.18
N MET A 98 -15.35 -13.98 13.70
CA MET A 98 -14.03 -14.46 14.12
C MET A 98 -13.48 -13.67 15.32
N LYS A 99 -12.65 -14.34 16.13
CA LYS A 99 -11.98 -13.77 17.32
C LYS A 99 -10.48 -13.51 17.08
N ILE A 100 -10.08 -13.48 15.82
CA ILE A 100 -8.74 -13.11 15.36
C ILE A 100 -8.88 -11.97 14.36
N PRO A 101 -7.85 -11.13 14.17
CA PRO A 101 -7.92 -10.01 13.24
C PRO A 101 -8.17 -10.50 11.81
N VAL A 102 -9.15 -9.86 11.17
CA VAL A 102 -9.44 -9.96 9.74
C VAL A 102 -9.20 -8.59 9.13
N PHE A 103 -8.41 -8.54 8.08
CA PHE A 103 -7.98 -7.30 7.44
C PHE A 103 -7.93 -7.47 5.92
N HIS A 104 -8.65 -6.63 5.19
CA HIS A 104 -8.62 -6.63 3.72
C HIS A 104 -7.60 -5.59 3.25
N ASP A 105 -6.46 -6.05 2.74
CA ASP A 105 -5.34 -5.16 2.44
C ASP A 105 -5.63 -4.17 1.31
N ASP A 106 -6.31 -4.58 0.25
CA ASP A 106 -6.69 -3.67 -0.86
C ASP A 106 -7.55 -2.50 -0.40
N GLN A 107 -8.34 -2.70 0.66
CA GLN A 107 -9.14 -1.63 1.27
C GLN A 107 -8.28 -0.82 2.24
N HIS A 108 -7.86 -1.45 3.32
CA HIS A 108 -7.32 -0.77 4.48
C HIS A 108 -5.83 -0.47 4.36
N GLY A 109 -5.04 -1.34 3.72
CA GLY A 109 -3.63 -1.07 3.44
C GLY A 109 -3.48 0.17 2.56
N THR A 110 -4.20 0.21 1.45
CA THR A 110 -4.24 1.38 0.55
C THR A 110 -4.70 2.64 1.29
N ALA A 111 -5.77 2.55 2.09
CA ALA A 111 -6.30 3.69 2.84
C ALA A 111 -5.29 4.26 3.86
N ILE A 112 -4.55 3.39 4.56
CA ILE A 112 -3.53 3.80 5.52
C ILE A 112 -2.40 4.56 4.83
N ILE A 113 -1.90 4.06 3.69
CA ILE A 113 -0.80 4.73 2.98
C ILE A 113 -1.26 6.04 2.36
N VAL A 114 -2.46 6.07 1.78
CA VAL A 114 -3.08 7.31 1.27
C VAL A 114 -3.24 8.34 2.39
N GLY A 115 -3.75 7.93 3.55
CA GLY A 115 -3.88 8.79 4.71
C GLY A 115 -2.54 9.40 5.15
N SER A 116 -1.49 8.57 5.20
CA SER A 116 -0.13 9.01 5.57
C SER A 116 0.44 10.01 4.55
N ALA A 117 0.29 9.73 3.25
CA ALA A 117 0.76 10.60 2.18
C ALA A 117 0.03 11.94 2.19
N VAL A 118 -1.30 11.92 2.38
CA VAL A 118 -2.13 13.13 2.43
C VAL A 118 -1.76 14.00 3.63
N LEU A 119 -1.59 13.43 4.84
CA LEU A 119 -1.18 14.21 6.01
C LEU A 119 0.12 14.94 5.77
N ASN A 120 1.12 14.26 5.21
CA ASN A 120 2.42 14.86 4.94
C ASN A 120 2.38 15.86 3.79
N ALA A 121 1.62 15.58 2.73
CA ALA A 121 1.44 16.51 1.63
C ALA A 121 0.74 17.80 2.08
N LEU A 122 -0.29 17.70 2.92
CA LEU A 122 -1.00 18.85 3.49
C LEU A 122 -0.08 19.73 4.35
N GLU A 123 0.81 19.12 5.14
CA GLU A 123 1.81 19.86 5.91
C GLU A 123 2.75 20.66 5.01
N ILE A 124 3.26 20.04 3.92
CA ILE A 124 4.16 20.70 2.97
C ILE A 124 3.47 21.86 2.25
N VAL A 125 2.21 21.70 1.82
CA VAL A 125 1.47 22.75 1.12
C VAL A 125 0.85 23.78 2.06
N GLY A 126 0.83 23.53 3.36
CA GLY A 126 0.28 24.42 4.39
C GLY A 126 -1.25 24.49 4.40
N LYS A 127 -1.95 23.37 4.12
CA LYS A 127 -3.41 23.30 4.08
C LYS A 127 -3.94 22.46 5.24
N ASP A 128 -5.12 22.85 5.76
CA ASP A 128 -5.84 22.13 6.82
C ASP A 128 -6.77 21.08 6.22
N ILE A 129 -6.69 19.83 6.72
CA ILE A 129 -7.49 18.70 6.23
C ILE A 129 -8.99 18.96 6.32
N GLY A 130 -9.45 19.70 7.35
CA GLY A 130 -10.86 20.03 7.53
C GLY A 130 -11.38 21.11 6.57
N GLN A 131 -10.51 21.73 5.74
CA GLN A 131 -10.88 22.79 4.82
C GLN A 131 -10.72 22.41 3.35
N VAL A 132 -9.90 21.38 3.06
CA VAL A 132 -9.59 20.98 1.68
C VAL A 132 -10.78 20.28 1.01
N LYS A 133 -10.86 20.42 -0.32
CA LYS A 133 -11.81 19.74 -1.20
C LYS A 133 -11.13 18.57 -1.89
N LEU A 134 -11.78 17.43 -1.88
CA LEU A 134 -11.28 16.21 -2.49
C LEU A 134 -12.18 15.76 -3.65
N ALA A 135 -11.54 15.52 -4.80
CA ALA A 135 -12.15 14.85 -5.94
C ALA A 135 -11.56 13.44 -6.08
N THR A 136 -12.39 12.39 -6.08
CA THR A 136 -11.91 11.02 -6.30
C THR A 136 -12.47 10.41 -7.56
N SER A 137 -11.60 9.71 -8.30
CA SER A 137 -11.94 8.85 -9.42
C SER A 137 -11.82 7.39 -9.00
N GLY A 138 -12.95 6.71 -8.88
CA GLY A 138 -13.05 5.33 -8.39
C GLY A 138 -13.69 5.24 -7.01
N ALA A 139 -14.89 4.68 -6.96
CA ALA A 139 -15.64 4.40 -5.74
C ALA A 139 -15.80 2.88 -5.52
N GLY A 140 -14.74 2.13 -5.76
CA GLY A 140 -14.62 0.71 -5.44
C GLY A 140 -14.11 0.48 -4.02
N ALA A 141 -13.67 -0.74 -3.72
CA ALA A 141 -13.19 -1.15 -2.40
C ALA A 141 -12.13 -0.20 -1.81
N ALA A 142 -11.05 0.04 -2.53
CA ALA A 142 -9.98 0.95 -2.10
C ALA A 142 -10.48 2.41 -2.01
N GLY A 143 -11.29 2.87 -2.97
CA GLY A 143 -11.79 4.24 -2.99
C GLY A 143 -12.61 4.57 -1.73
N ILE A 144 -13.61 3.75 -1.42
CA ILE A 144 -14.45 3.93 -0.22
C ILE A 144 -13.62 3.88 1.06
N ALA A 145 -12.73 2.90 1.19
CA ALA A 145 -11.86 2.78 2.36
C ALA A 145 -10.92 3.99 2.54
N CYS A 146 -10.38 4.53 1.45
CA CYS A 146 -9.58 5.76 1.49
C CYS A 146 -10.41 6.97 1.94
N LEU A 147 -11.64 7.11 1.44
CA LEU A 147 -12.52 8.19 1.87
C LEU A 147 -12.87 8.08 3.35
N ASP A 148 -13.21 6.88 3.84
CA ASP A 148 -13.49 6.62 5.25
C ASP A 148 -12.27 6.98 6.13
N MET A 149 -11.06 6.60 5.71
CA MET A 149 -9.82 6.93 6.40
C MET A 149 -9.57 8.44 6.45
N LEU A 150 -9.74 9.15 5.34
CA LEU A 150 -9.54 10.60 5.29
C LEU A 150 -10.57 11.35 6.14
N VAL A 151 -11.81 10.87 6.20
CA VAL A 151 -12.84 11.39 7.12
C VAL A 151 -12.43 11.15 8.57
N ALA A 152 -11.94 9.97 8.91
CA ALA A 152 -11.43 9.68 10.25
C ALA A 152 -10.22 10.55 10.64
N LEU A 153 -9.44 11.03 9.66
CA LEU A 153 -8.33 11.97 9.85
C LEU A 153 -8.80 13.45 9.94
N GLY A 154 -10.07 13.74 9.67
CA GLY A 154 -10.65 15.07 9.82
C GLY A 154 -11.15 15.73 8.53
N LEU A 155 -11.08 15.05 7.37
CA LEU A 155 -11.68 15.56 6.14
C LEU A 155 -13.20 15.60 6.27
N LYS A 156 -13.79 16.75 5.98
CA LYS A 156 -15.24 16.89 6.06
C LYS A 156 -15.93 16.14 4.92
N PRO A 157 -16.92 15.27 5.22
CA PRO A 157 -17.64 14.53 4.19
C PRO A 157 -18.25 15.39 3.08
N GLU A 158 -18.72 16.59 3.42
CA GLU A 158 -19.31 17.55 2.47
C GLU A 158 -18.30 18.10 1.45
N ASN A 159 -17.02 18.02 1.74
CA ASN A 159 -15.94 18.43 0.85
C ASN A 159 -15.48 17.33 -0.12
N ILE A 160 -16.11 16.16 -0.08
CA ILE A 160 -15.77 15.01 -0.91
C ILE A 160 -16.74 14.90 -2.08
N LEU A 161 -16.22 14.86 -3.30
CA LEU A 161 -16.94 14.50 -4.51
C LEU A 161 -16.29 13.29 -5.18
N ALA A 162 -17.07 12.30 -5.53
CA ALA A 162 -16.60 11.04 -6.08
C ALA A 162 -17.26 10.71 -7.41
N VAL A 163 -16.51 10.08 -8.31
CA VAL A 163 -17.02 9.49 -9.55
C VAL A 163 -16.74 7.99 -9.61
N ASP A 164 -17.65 7.27 -10.19
CA ASP A 164 -17.46 5.90 -10.67
C ASP A 164 -17.67 5.82 -12.20
N ARG A 165 -17.85 4.61 -12.74
CA ARG A 165 -18.07 4.42 -14.18
C ARG A 165 -19.32 5.10 -14.73
N ASP A 166 -20.31 5.34 -13.88
CA ASP A 166 -21.59 5.95 -14.23
C ASP A 166 -21.60 7.48 -13.98
N GLY A 167 -20.46 8.07 -13.60
CA GLY A 167 -20.32 9.50 -13.32
C GLY A 167 -20.28 9.84 -11.83
N VAL A 168 -20.60 11.10 -11.49
CA VAL A 168 -20.56 11.59 -10.11
C VAL A 168 -21.57 10.86 -9.22
N LEU A 169 -21.18 10.59 -7.97
CA LEU A 169 -22.10 10.12 -6.93
C LEU A 169 -22.94 11.30 -6.41
N TYR A 170 -24.18 11.42 -6.90
CA TYR A 170 -25.09 12.47 -6.46
C TYR A 170 -26.38 11.90 -5.88
N THR A 171 -27.01 12.65 -5.00
CA THR A 171 -28.27 12.26 -4.36
C THR A 171 -29.37 12.07 -5.41
N GLY A 172 -29.98 10.90 -5.43
CA GLY A 172 -31.01 10.56 -6.41
C GLY A 172 -30.48 10.05 -7.75
N ARG A 173 -29.22 9.73 -7.89
CA ARG A 173 -28.65 9.11 -9.12
C ARG A 173 -29.27 7.77 -9.52
N GLY A 174 -30.09 7.19 -8.65
CA GLY A 174 -30.68 5.87 -8.84
C GLY A 174 -30.06 4.83 -7.91
N LYS A 175 -30.17 3.55 -8.26
CA LYS A 175 -29.72 2.46 -7.40
C LYS A 175 -28.18 2.44 -7.30
N MET A 176 -27.66 2.74 -6.11
CA MET A 176 -26.26 2.66 -5.76
C MET A 176 -26.04 1.60 -4.67
N ASP A 177 -24.82 1.11 -4.58
CA ASP A 177 -24.36 0.32 -3.44
C ASP A 177 -24.42 1.18 -2.16
N PRO A 178 -24.88 0.63 -1.00
CA PRO A 178 -24.98 1.40 0.25
C PRO A 178 -23.66 2.04 0.70
N ASP A 179 -22.53 1.42 0.43
CA ASP A 179 -21.21 1.98 0.78
C ASP A 179 -20.86 3.20 -0.08
N LYS A 180 -21.28 3.23 -1.35
CA LYS A 180 -21.18 4.41 -2.23
C LYS A 180 -22.17 5.50 -1.87
N GLU A 181 -23.40 5.13 -1.49
CA GLU A 181 -24.48 6.06 -1.19
C GLU A 181 -24.09 7.03 -0.06
N ARG A 182 -23.26 6.60 0.89
CA ARG A 182 -22.72 7.47 1.96
C ARG A 182 -21.95 8.68 1.42
N TYR A 183 -21.38 8.57 0.22
CA TYR A 183 -20.62 9.62 -0.46
C TYR A 183 -21.39 10.33 -1.57
N ALA A 184 -22.67 10.03 -1.77
CA ALA A 184 -23.53 10.82 -2.66
C ALA A 184 -23.76 12.22 -2.09
N ARG A 185 -23.69 13.24 -2.95
CA ARG A 185 -23.86 14.64 -2.55
C ARG A 185 -24.98 15.30 -3.35
N ASP A 186 -25.60 16.29 -2.77
CA ASP A 186 -26.51 17.17 -3.50
C ASP A 186 -25.67 18.13 -4.35
N THR A 187 -25.61 17.85 -5.64
CA THR A 187 -24.76 18.58 -6.60
C THR A 187 -25.28 18.43 -8.02
N ASP A 188 -25.07 19.46 -8.84
CA ASP A 188 -25.33 19.48 -10.27
C ASP A 188 -24.18 18.94 -11.13
N LYS A 189 -23.02 18.67 -10.50
CA LYS A 189 -21.84 18.09 -11.16
C LYS A 189 -22.10 16.66 -11.64
N ARG A 190 -21.59 16.31 -12.84
CA ARG A 190 -21.84 14.99 -13.45
C ARG A 190 -20.59 14.28 -13.93
N THR A 191 -19.51 15.00 -14.19
CA THR A 191 -18.28 14.47 -14.78
C THR A 191 -17.07 14.60 -13.84
N LEU A 192 -16.01 13.87 -14.14
CA LEU A 192 -14.74 14.02 -13.44
C LEU A 192 -14.20 15.45 -13.54
N ALA A 193 -14.28 16.06 -14.72
CA ALA A 193 -13.83 17.43 -14.93
C ALA A 193 -14.55 18.43 -14.03
N ASP A 194 -15.86 18.24 -13.83
CA ASP A 194 -16.67 19.11 -12.95
C ASP A 194 -16.20 19.06 -11.51
N ILE A 195 -15.82 17.86 -11.00
CA ILE A 195 -15.45 17.71 -9.59
C ILE A 195 -13.98 18.05 -9.33
N VAL A 196 -13.11 17.91 -10.32
CA VAL A 196 -11.67 18.25 -10.21
C VAL A 196 -11.48 19.76 -10.17
N ALA A 197 -12.34 20.53 -10.83
CA ALA A 197 -12.26 21.99 -10.84
C ALA A 197 -12.35 22.57 -9.42
N GLY A 198 -11.27 23.25 -8.98
CA GLY A 198 -11.13 23.82 -7.65
C GLY A 198 -10.91 22.82 -6.51
N ALA A 199 -10.63 21.55 -6.81
CA ALA A 199 -10.25 20.56 -5.81
C ALA A 199 -8.79 20.76 -5.36
N ASP A 200 -8.54 20.59 -4.07
CA ASP A 200 -7.20 20.62 -3.46
C ASP A 200 -6.48 19.28 -3.62
N ILE A 201 -7.26 18.19 -3.57
CA ILE A 201 -6.75 16.82 -3.62
C ILE A 201 -7.48 16.07 -4.73
N PHE A 202 -6.73 15.42 -5.60
CA PHE A 202 -7.23 14.38 -6.50
C PHE A 202 -6.77 13.02 -5.98
N LEU A 203 -7.72 12.09 -5.81
CA LEU A 203 -7.45 10.69 -5.46
C LEU A 203 -7.94 9.79 -6.60
N GLY A 204 -7.01 9.18 -7.32
CA GLY A 204 -7.26 8.26 -8.42
C GLY A 204 -7.09 6.81 -7.98
N LEU A 205 -8.17 6.02 -8.10
CA LEU A 205 -8.24 4.58 -7.80
C LEU A 205 -9.13 3.88 -8.86
N SER A 206 -8.96 4.26 -10.13
CA SER A 206 -9.86 3.83 -11.20
C SER A 206 -9.12 3.24 -12.41
N ALA A 207 -8.77 4.06 -13.37
CA ALA A 207 -8.15 3.64 -14.62
C ALA A 207 -7.12 4.65 -15.12
N GLY A 208 -6.10 4.14 -15.82
CA GLY A 208 -5.04 4.96 -16.38
C GLY A 208 -5.53 6.03 -17.36
N GLY A 209 -4.94 7.22 -17.29
CA GLY A 209 -5.15 8.29 -18.23
C GLY A 209 -6.50 9.01 -18.16
N VAL A 210 -7.29 8.80 -17.10
CA VAL A 210 -8.61 9.47 -16.95
C VAL A 210 -8.49 10.93 -16.50
N LEU A 211 -7.45 11.29 -15.77
CA LEU A 211 -7.16 12.65 -15.38
C LEU A 211 -6.34 13.34 -16.48
N LYS A 212 -6.91 14.35 -17.11
CA LYS A 212 -6.25 15.07 -18.20
C LYS A 212 -5.49 16.31 -17.71
N PRO A 213 -4.40 16.73 -18.37
CA PRO A 213 -3.66 17.94 -18.00
C PRO A 213 -4.55 19.19 -17.87
N GLU A 214 -5.53 19.35 -18.77
CA GLU A 214 -6.48 20.46 -18.71
C GLU A 214 -7.37 20.45 -17.47
N MET A 215 -7.68 19.26 -16.92
CA MET A 215 -8.40 19.15 -15.64
C MET A 215 -7.48 19.55 -14.47
N VAL A 216 -6.22 19.10 -14.48
CA VAL A 216 -5.22 19.46 -13.46
C VAL A 216 -5.00 20.95 -13.40
N ALA A 217 -5.01 21.64 -14.56
CA ALA A 217 -4.87 23.09 -14.64
C ALA A 217 -5.99 23.85 -13.90
N THR A 218 -7.17 23.23 -13.71
CA THR A 218 -8.33 23.84 -13.01
C THR A 218 -8.35 23.58 -11.51
N MET A 219 -7.44 22.77 -10.97
CA MET A 219 -7.37 22.49 -9.53
C MET A 219 -6.98 23.73 -8.72
N ALA A 220 -7.20 23.66 -7.42
CA ALA A 220 -6.78 24.71 -6.47
C ALA A 220 -5.23 24.86 -6.46
N ASP A 221 -4.73 25.93 -5.83
CA ASP A 221 -3.28 26.17 -5.71
C ASP A 221 -2.60 25.04 -4.93
N LYS A 222 -1.38 24.69 -5.35
CA LYS A 222 -0.57 23.60 -4.77
C LYS A 222 -1.39 22.32 -4.63
N PRO A 223 -1.90 21.75 -5.73
CA PRO A 223 -2.74 20.58 -5.68
C PRO A 223 -1.94 19.33 -5.31
N ILE A 224 -2.61 18.40 -4.61
CA ILE A 224 -2.08 17.10 -4.25
C ILE A 224 -2.74 16.07 -5.16
N ILE A 225 -1.96 15.30 -5.91
CA ILE A 225 -2.44 14.35 -6.90
C ILE A 225 -1.93 12.95 -6.52
N LEU A 226 -2.84 12.09 -6.09
CA LEU A 226 -2.55 10.67 -5.86
C LEU A 226 -3.15 9.87 -7.03
N ALA A 227 -2.33 9.53 -8.02
CA ALA A 227 -2.72 8.80 -9.22
C ALA A 227 -2.29 7.33 -9.08
N LEU A 228 -3.15 6.49 -8.48
CA LEU A 228 -2.79 5.18 -7.94
C LEU A 228 -3.21 4.00 -8.82
N ALA A 229 -3.84 4.23 -9.97
CA ALA A 229 -4.18 3.15 -10.91
C ALA A 229 -2.92 2.43 -11.41
N ASN A 230 -3.02 1.11 -11.53
CA ASN A 230 -1.96 0.24 -12.00
C ASN A 230 -2.41 -0.55 -13.24
N PRO A 231 -1.52 -0.82 -14.22
CA PRO A 231 -0.11 -0.41 -14.29
C PRO A 231 0.11 1.03 -14.77
N TYR A 232 -0.91 1.70 -15.27
CA TYR A 232 -0.85 3.08 -15.75
C TYR A 232 -1.63 3.99 -14.81
N PRO A 233 -0.99 5.06 -14.26
CA PRO A 233 -1.67 6.00 -13.38
C PRO A 233 -2.73 6.83 -14.12
N GLU A 234 -3.63 7.46 -13.40
CA GLU A 234 -4.66 8.35 -13.95
C GLU A 234 -4.07 9.52 -14.74
N ILE A 235 -2.89 9.97 -14.34
CA ILE A 235 -2.03 10.94 -15.07
C ILE A 235 -0.57 10.62 -14.75
N LEU A 236 0.32 10.82 -15.71
CA LEU A 236 1.76 10.73 -15.46
C LEU A 236 2.26 11.95 -14.67
N PRO A 237 3.20 11.76 -13.72
CA PRO A 237 3.74 12.88 -12.93
C PRO A 237 4.30 14.01 -13.77
N GLU A 238 4.99 13.69 -14.87
CA GLU A 238 5.54 14.67 -15.82
C GLU A 238 4.45 15.50 -16.51
N ASP A 239 3.32 14.89 -16.86
CA ASP A 239 2.20 15.61 -17.50
C ASP A 239 1.50 16.54 -16.50
N ALA A 240 1.33 16.09 -15.25
CA ALA A 240 0.76 16.91 -14.19
C ALA A 240 1.67 18.11 -13.87
N LYS A 241 2.98 17.88 -13.71
CA LYS A 241 3.97 18.93 -13.41
C LYS A 241 4.18 19.90 -14.57
N ALA A 242 3.97 19.48 -15.83
CA ALA A 242 4.06 20.35 -17.00
C ALA A 242 3.02 21.49 -16.97
N VAL A 243 1.82 21.23 -16.45
CA VAL A 243 0.73 22.22 -16.35
C VAL A 243 0.61 22.86 -14.97
N ARG A 244 1.05 22.15 -13.91
CA ARG A 244 1.05 22.61 -12.51
C ARG A 244 2.37 22.25 -11.83
N PRO A 245 3.43 23.06 -12.02
CA PRO A 245 4.75 22.83 -11.39
C PRO A 245 4.71 22.84 -9.85
N ASP A 246 3.67 23.44 -9.28
CA ASP A 246 3.41 23.53 -7.84
C ASP A 246 2.71 22.30 -7.25
N CYS A 247 2.36 21.29 -8.08
CA CYS A 247 1.68 20.10 -7.60
C CYS A 247 2.63 19.10 -6.90
N ILE A 248 2.08 18.39 -5.92
CA ILE A 248 2.70 17.20 -5.35
C ILE A 248 2.03 15.98 -5.98
N VAL A 249 2.84 15.01 -6.46
CA VAL A 249 2.33 13.82 -7.12
C VAL A 249 2.82 12.56 -6.39
N ALA A 250 1.90 11.62 -6.18
CA ALA A 250 2.18 10.27 -5.71
C ALA A 250 1.53 9.25 -6.66
N THR A 251 2.17 8.10 -6.85
CA THR A 251 1.67 7.03 -7.73
C THR A 251 1.80 5.66 -7.06
N GLY A 252 1.17 4.62 -7.63
CA GLY A 252 1.40 3.23 -7.22
C GLY A 252 2.70 2.63 -7.78
N ARG A 253 3.39 3.32 -8.68
CA ARG A 253 4.58 2.82 -9.38
C ARG A 253 5.86 3.01 -8.57
N SER A 254 6.75 2.02 -8.62
CA SER A 254 8.06 2.03 -7.93
C SER A 254 9.13 2.89 -8.61
N ASP A 255 8.90 3.28 -9.86
CA ASP A 255 9.82 4.10 -10.65
C ASP A 255 9.59 5.61 -10.52
N TYR A 256 8.62 6.01 -9.70
CA TYR A 256 8.36 7.40 -9.35
C TYR A 256 8.54 7.66 -7.86
N PRO A 257 8.83 8.90 -7.46
CA PRO A 257 8.76 9.32 -6.07
C PRO A 257 7.38 9.08 -5.43
N ASN A 258 7.35 9.00 -4.10
CA ASN A 258 6.10 8.85 -3.35
C ASN A 258 5.29 7.61 -3.75
N GLN A 259 5.95 6.45 -3.86
CA GLN A 259 5.25 5.21 -4.17
C GLN A 259 4.26 4.82 -3.07
N VAL A 260 2.97 4.86 -3.39
CA VAL A 260 1.91 4.32 -2.53
C VAL A 260 1.87 2.81 -2.70
N ASN A 261 2.34 2.09 -1.68
CA ASN A 261 2.48 0.64 -1.70
C ASN A 261 2.06 0.04 -0.36
N ASN A 262 1.13 -0.92 -0.39
CA ASN A 262 0.59 -1.58 0.81
C ASN A 262 1.65 -2.31 1.65
N ALA A 263 2.80 -2.66 1.07
CA ALA A 263 3.94 -3.23 1.79
C ALA A 263 4.48 -2.34 2.92
N LEU A 264 4.16 -1.05 2.89
CA LEU A 264 4.45 -0.11 3.99
C LEU A 264 3.55 -0.31 5.22
N CYS A 265 2.48 -1.10 5.10
CA CYS A 265 1.46 -1.23 6.14
C CYS A 265 1.29 -2.68 6.60
N PHE A 266 0.83 -3.59 5.70
CA PHE A 266 0.27 -4.87 6.10
C PHE A 266 1.20 -5.74 6.94
N PRO A 267 2.52 -5.84 6.70
CA PRO A 267 3.37 -6.69 7.51
C PRO A 267 3.44 -6.21 8.96
N TYR A 268 3.50 -4.92 9.14
CA TYR A 268 3.75 -4.29 10.43
C TYR A 268 2.48 -4.15 11.28
N ILE A 269 1.33 -3.86 10.66
CA ILE A 269 0.05 -3.83 11.37
C ILE A 269 -0.32 -5.22 11.88
N PHE A 270 -0.05 -6.27 11.10
CA PHE A 270 -0.22 -7.64 11.56
C PHE A 270 0.80 -8.02 12.64
N ARG A 271 2.07 -7.55 12.54
CA ARG A 271 3.06 -7.81 13.59
C ARG A 271 2.60 -7.24 14.93
N GLY A 272 2.20 -5.97 14.98
CA GLY A 272 1.67 -5.36 16.20
C GLY A 272 0.42 -6.05 16.71
N ALA A 273 -0.52 -6.42 15.84
CA ALA A 273 -1.75 -7.11 16.21
C ALA A 273 -1.49 -8.53 16.76
N LEU A 274 -0.62 -9.31 16.11
CA LEU A 274 -0.28 -10.67 16.55
C LEU A 274 0.46 -10.67 17.88
N ASP A 275 1.38 -9.76 18.12
CA ASP A 275 2.20 -9.73 19.31
C ASP A 275 1.38 -9.47 20.58
N VAL A 276 0.36 -8.63 20.48
CA VAL A 276 -0.59 -8.40 21.59
C VAL A 276 -1.79 -9.34 21.57
N GLY A 277 -1.87 -10.26 20.60
CA GLY A 277 -3.03 -11.14 20.44
C GLY A 277 -4.32 -10.36 20.24
N ALA A 278 -4.31 -9.35 19.39
CA ALA A 278 -5.48 -8.56 19.10
C ALA A 278 -6.61 -9.44 18.53
N THR A 279 -7.83 -9.15 18.92
CA THR A 279 -9.02 -9.87 18.43
C THR A 279 -9.57 -9.25 17.15
N VAL A 280 -9.20 -8.01 16.87
CA VAL A 280 -9.59 -7.25 15.69
C VAL A 280 -8.51 -6.19 15.39
N ILE A 281 -8.33 -5.83 14.12
CA ILE A 281 -7.65 -4.59 13.74
C ILE A 281 -8.74 -3.52 13.61
N ASN A 282 -8.79 -2.62 14.61
CA ASN A 282 -9.80 -1.54 14.69
C ASN A 282 -9.30 -0.21 14.09
N GLU A 283 -10.16 0.82 14.11
CA GLU A 283 -9.84 2.13 13.53
C GLU A 283 -8.67 2.80 14.28
N ASP A 284 -8.58 2.67 15.61
CA ASP A 284 -7.48 3.25 16.39
C ASP A 284 -6.13 2.69 15.98
N MET A 285 -6.04 1.38 15.73
CA MET A 285 -4.83 0.72 15.23
C MET A 285 -4.47 1.19 13.82
N LYS A 286 -5.46 1.36 12.93
CA LYS A 286 -5.25 1.88 11.58
C LYS A 286 -4.76 3.33 11.61
N LEU A 287 -5.37 4.19 12.41
CA LEU A 287 -4.95 5.58 12.59
C LEU A 287 -3.56 5.70 13.23
N ALA A 288 -3.22 4.82 14.19
CA ALA A 288 -1.89 4.75 14.75
C ALA A 288 -0.83 4.41 13.67
N CYS A 289 -1.16 3.46 12.80
CA CYS A 289 -0.31 3.08 11.66
C CYS A 289 -0.11 4.26 10.69
N VAL A 290 -1.18 4.97 10.33
CA VAL A 290 -1.12 6.19 9.50
C VAL A 290 -0.16 7.21 10.08
N ARG A 291 -0.32 7.54 11.37
CA ARG A 291 0.51 8.54 12.04
C ARG A 291 1.97 8.11 12.15
N ALA A 292 2.22 6.82 12.41
CA ALA A 292 3.57 6.28 12.49
C ALA A 292 4.30 6.34 11.14
N ILE A 293 3.64 6.00 10.03
CA ILE A 293 4.20 6.10 8.67
C ILE A 293 4.49 7.57 8.33
N ALA A 294 3.54 8.47 8.61
CA ALA A 294 3.72 9.90 8.36
C ALA A 294 4.88 10.48 9.18
N ALA A 295 4.98 10.14 10.45
CA ALA A 295 6.06 10.57 11.33
C ALA A 295 7.42 10.06 10.86
N LEU A 296 7.50 8.79 10.45
CA LEU A 296 8.74 8.17 9.99
C LEU A 296 9.35 8.88 8.77
N ALA A 297 8.52 9.33 7.82
CA ALA A 297 8.98 10.09 6.66
C ALA A 297 9.61 11.44 7.02
N ARG A 298 9.21 12.03 8.16
CA ARG A 298 9.72 13.32 8.65
C ARG A 298 11.01 13.20 9.47
N MET A 299 11.31 11.98 9.95
CA MET A 299 12.51 11.75 10.76
C MET A 299 13.76 11.81 9.88
N GLU A 300 14.75 12.60 10.31
CA GLU A 300 16.07 12.58 9.69
C GLU A 300 16.69 11.18 9.82
N SER A 301 17.34 10.74 8.77
CA SER A 301 17.91 9.41 8.71
C SER A 301 19.39 9.48 8.34
N SER A 302 20.26 9.45 9.35
CA SER A 302 21.71 9.24 9.13
C SER A 302 22.03 7.82 8.66
N ASP A 303 21.16 6.85 8.97
CA ASP A 303 21.45 5.42 8.76
C ASP A 303 20.92 4.85 7.42
N LEU A 304 20.04 5.58 6.74
CA LEU A 304 19.47 5.16 5.44
C LEU A 304 20.48 5.25 4.29
N GLY A 305 21.46 6.16 4.36
CA GLY A 305 22.49 6.30 3.32
C GLY A 305 23.30 5.01 3.09
N SER A 306 23.51 4.23 4.15
CA SER A 306 24.19 2.94 4.06
C SER A 306 23.29 1.80 3.55
N ALA A 307 21.97 1.91 3.72
CA ALA A 307 21.02 0.88 3.32
C ALA A 307 20.57 1.00 1.85
N TYR A 308 20.65 2.20 1.26
CA TYR A 308 20.17 2.45 -0.10
C TYR A 308 21.26 2.90 -1.08
N GLY A 309 22.52 2.98 -0.65
CA GLY A 309 23.69 3.24 -1.53
C GLY A 309 23.64 4.59 -2.28
N GLY A 310 22.91 5.60 -1.76
CA GLY A 310 22.69 6.88 -2.42
C GLY A 310 22.32 8.01 -1.48
N ASP A 311 21.91 9.14 -2.03
CA ASP A 311 21.45 10.30 -1.26
C ASP A 311 20.29 9.93 -0.33
N VAL A 312 20.42 10.34 0.95
CA VAL A 312 19.36 10.16 1.95
C VAL A 312 18.15 11.01 1.53
N PRO A 313 16.98 10.40 1.29
CA PRO A 313 15.82 11.17 0.92
C PRO A 313 15.41 12.09 2.08
N THR A 314 15.16 13.36 1.75
CA THR A 314 14.74 14.37 2.72
C THR A 314 13.24 14.60 2.61
N PHE A 315 12.56 14.77 3.74
CA PHE A 315 11.13 15.09 3.77
C PHE A 315 10.81 16.29 2.88
N GLY A 316 9.85 16.12 1.99
CA GLY A 316 9.49 17.14 1.02
C GLY A 316 8.55 16.61 -0.09
N PRO A 317 8.29 17.40 -1.13
CA PRO A 317 7.34 17.03 -2.20
C PRO A 317 7.64 15.71 -2.91
N GLU A 318 8.90 15.28 -2.93
CA GLU A 318 9.36 14.02 -3.55
C GLU A 318 9.57 12.88 -2.51
N TYR A 319 9.30 13.13 -1.23
CA TYR A 319 9.40 12.13 -0.16
C TYR A 319 8.37 12.37 0.92
N LEU A 320 7.11 11.97 0.65
CA LEU A 320 5.96 12.06 1.56
C LEU A 320 5.85 10.88 2.50
N ILE A 321 6.28 9.71 2.06
CA ILE A 321 6.16 8.44 2.76
C ILE A 321 7.47 7.66 2.65
N PRO A 322 7.78 6.79 3.63
CA PRO A 322 8.99 5.97 3.59
C PRO A 322 9.02 5.06 2.35
N ARG A 323 10.20 4.60 1.99
CA ARG A 323 10.34 3.56 0.97
C ARG A 323 9.98 2.18 1.56
N PRO A 324 9.48 1.22 0.76
CA PRO A 324 9.04 -0.10 1.25
C PRO A 324 10.11 -0.92 2.00
N PHE A 325 11.39 -0.70 1.71
CA PHE A 325 12.51 -1.39 2.34
C PHE A 325 13.13 -0.63 3.52
N ASP A 326 12.49 0.41 4.03
CA ASP A 326 12.96 1.15 5.19
C ASP A 326 12.91 0.25 6.44
N PRO A 327 14.07 -0.13 7.03
CA PRO A 327 14.09 -1.05 8.15
C PRO A 327 13.41 -0.47 9.41
N ARG A 328 13.29 0.84 9.51
CA ARG A 328 12.64 1.51 10.64
C ARG A 328 11.13 1.27 10.70
N LEU A 329 10.51 0.85 9.58
CA LEU A 329 9.06 0.56 9.52
C LEU A 329 8.64 -0.45 10.59
N LEU A 330 9.39 -1.54 10.77
CA LEU A 330 9.05 -2.57 11.75
C LEU A 330 9.04 -2.03 13.18
N VAL A 331 10.10 -1.32 13.57
CA VAL A 331 10.29 -0.83 14.94
C VAL A 331 9.44 0.39 15.28
N MET A 332 8.90 1.08 14.28
CA MET A 332 8.01 2.22 14.48
C MET A 332 6.53 1.83 14.43
N LEU A 333 6.14 1.02 13.45
CA LEU A 333 4.73 0.73 13.20
C LEU A 333 4.18 -0.35 14.14
N ALA A 334 4.91 -1.46 14.32
CA ALA A 334 4.41 -2.54 15.17
C ALA A 334 4.18 -2.11 16.62
N PRO A 335 5.07 -1.35 17.29
CA PRO A 335 4.79 -0.81 18.61
C PRO A 335 3.63 0.18 18.67
N ALA A 336 3.51 1.07 17.68
CA ALA A 336 2.40 2.01 17.62
C ALA A 336 1.04 1.30 17.52
N VAL A 337 0.96 0.27 16.67
CA VAL A 337 -0.23 -0.58 16.50
C VAL A 337 -0.53 -1.39 17.75
N ALA A 338 0.50 -2.00 18.36
CA ALA A 338 0.36 -2.77 19.60
C ALA A 338 -0.17 -1.90 20.75
N LYS A 339 0.36 -0.69 20.90
CA LYS A 339 -0.10 0.28 21.88
C LYS A 339 -1.56 0.67 21.66
N ALA A 340 -1.94 1.01 20.43
CA ALA A 340 -3.33 1.32 20.08
C ALA A 340 -4.28 0.16 20.36
N ALA A 341 -3.86 -1.08 20.09
CA ALA A 341 -4.65 -2.27 20.42
C ALA A 341 -4.86 -2.46 21.93
N MET A 342 -3.83 -2.18 22.72
CA MET A 342 -3.93 -2.22 24.19
C MET A 342 -4.83 -1.11 24.74
N GLU A 343 -4.66 0.11 24.26
CA GLU A 343 -5.44 1.28 24.69
C GLU A 343 -6.92 1.17 24.33
N SER A 344 -7.23 0.57 23.18
CA SER A 344 -8.61 0.33 22.72
C SER A 344 -9.23 -0.97 23.28
N GLY A 345 -8.50 -1.72 24.11
CA GLY A 345 -9.01 -2.89 24.83
C GLY A 345 -9.20 -4.15 23.97
N VAL A 346 -8.59 -4.22 22.77
CA VAL A 346 -8.71 -5.38 21.89
C VAL A 346 -7.54 -6.36 22.01
N ALA A 347 -6.53 -6.05 22.83
CA ALA A 347 -5.36 -6.86 23.07
C ALA A 347 -5.65 -7.95 24.12
N ALA A 348 -5.61 -9.22 23.74
CA ALA A 348 -5.77 -10.35 24.66
C ALA A 348 -4.49 -10.66 25.47
N ARG A 349 -3.34 -10.18 25.02
CA ARG A 349 -2.01 -10.38 25.63
C ARG A 349 -1.23 -9.06 25.66
N PRO A 350 -1.59 -8.14 26.53
CA PRO A 350 -0.92 -6.83 26.60
C PRO A 350 0.58 -6.98 26.84
N ILE A 351 1.38 -6.16 26.15
CA ILE A 351 2.83 -6.07 26.36
C ILE A 351 3.05 -5.21 27.61
N VAL A 352 3.80 -5.76 28.58
CA VAL A 352 4.08 -5.08 29.85
C VAL A 352 5.27 -4.14 29.73
N ASP A 353 6.28 -4.55 28.98
CA ASP A 353 7.53 -3.79 28.78
C ASP A 353 7.67 -3.46 27.28
N MET A 354 7.33 -2.21 26.93
CA MET A 354 7.39 -1.74 25.54
C MET A 354 8.83 -1.52 25.07
N ASP A 355 9.74 -1.13 25.97
CA ASP A 355 11.15 -0.89 25.62
C ASP A 355 11.81 -2.23 25.23
N ALA A 356 11.58 -3.28 26.02
CA ALA A 356 12.05 -4.62 25.69
C ALA A 356 11.43 -5.17 24.40
N TYR A 357 10.19 -4.80 24.10
CA TYR A 357 9.52 -5.18 22.85
C TYR A 357 10.17 -4.48 21.66
N GLU A 358 10.43 -3.19 21.71
CA GLU A 358 11.10 -2.42 20.66
C GLU A 358 12.53 -2.94 20.43
N GLU A 359 13.26 -3.26 21.50
CA GLU A 359 14.59 -3.86 21.41
C GLU A 359 14.54 -5.23 20.68
N LYS A 360 13.56 -6.07 21.01
CA LYS A 360 13.35 -7.35 20.33
C LYS A 360 13.09 -7.19 18.83
N LEU A 361 12.27 -6.21 18.42
CA LEU A 361 12.01 -5.91 17.01
C LEU A 361 13.27 -5.38 16.31
N SER A 362 14.05 -4.55 16.99
CA SER A 362 15.33 -4.04 16.48
C SER A 362 16.32 -5.18 16.21
N GLN A 363 16.41 -6.14 17.12
CA GLN A 363 17.26 -7.33 16.96
C GLN A 363 16.86 -8.18 15.75
N TYR A 364 15.57 -8.22 15.42
CA TYR A 364 15.11 -8.93 14.22
C TYR A 364 15.66 -8.31 12.93
N ILE A 365 15.68 -6.99 12.82
CA ILE A 365 16.22 -6.27 11.67
C ILE A 365 17.74 -6.56 11.52
N TYR A 366 18.48 -6.46 12.61
CA TYR A 366 19.92 -6.71 12.61
C TYR A 366 20.28 -8.17 12.32
N ARG A 367 19.45 -9.14 12.77
CA ARG A 367 19.67 -10.57 12.49
C ARG A 367 19.53 -10.88 11.00
N THR A 368 18.56 -10.32 10.32
CA THR A 368 18.37 -10.52 8.87
C THR A 368 19.55 -9.95 8.10
N GLY A 369 20.04 -8.75 8.45
CA GLY A 369 21.25 -8.17 7.88
C GLY A 369 22.49 -9.00 8.16
N LEU A 370 22.67 -9.51 9.38
CA LEU A 370 23.80 -10.37 9.75
C LEU A 370 23.75 -11.74 9.04
N LEU A 371 22.57 -12.33 8.84
CA LEU A 371 22.41 -13.59 8.10
C LEU A 371 22.65 -13.39 6.60
N MET A 372 22.21 -12.30 6.02
CA MET A 372 22.36 -12.02 4.59
C MET A 372 23.76 -11.52 4.24
N LYS A 373 24.45 -10.84 5.16
CA LYS A 373 25.82 -10.35 4.92
C LYS A 373 26.77 -11.44 4.41
N PRO A 374 26.88 -12.62 5.05
CA PRO A 374 27.72 -13.70 4.52
C PRO A 374 27.28 -14.20 3.13
N VAL A 375 26.00 -14.13 2.81
CA VAL A 375 25.47 -14.52 1.48
C VAL A 375 25.91 -13.49 0.44
N TYR A 376 25.74 -12.21 0.72
CA TYR A 376 26.22 -11.13 -0.16
C TYR A 376 27.75 -11.14 -0.31
N ASP A 377 28.49 -11.34 0.78
CA ASP A 377 29.97 -11.43 0.74
C ASP A 377 30.44 -12.62 -0.10
N ARG A 378 29.77 -13.77 -0.02
CA ARG A 378 30.04 -14.92 -0.89
C ARG A 378 29.69 -14.65 -2.35
N ALA A 379 28.57 -14.02 -2.61
CA ALA A 379 28.16 -13.64 -3.97
C ALA A 379 29.17 -12.67 -4.59
N ARG A 380 29.65 -11.68 -3.84
CA ARG A 380 30.68 -10.73 -4.27
C ARG A 380 32.05 -11.41 -4.50
N ALA A 381 32.39 -12.35 -3.62
CA ALA A 381 33.69 -13.06 -3.72
C ALA A 381 33.78 -14.05 -4.90
N ASP A 382 32.62 -14.61 -5.31
CA ASP A 382 32.54 -15.58 -6.41
C ASP A 382 31.29 -15.28 -7.26
N ARG A 383 31.38 -14.19 -8.02
CA ARG A 383 30.27 -13.69 -8.85
C ARG A 383 29.94 -14.70 -9.95
N LYS A 384 28.72 -15.19 -9.95
CA LYS A 384 28.21 -16.11 -10.96
C LYS A 384 27.58 -15.37 -12.14
N ARG A 385 27.55 -16.00 -13.30
CA ARG A 385 26.76 -15.53 -14.43
C ARG A 385 25.31 -15.94 -14.24
N VAL A 386 24.40 -14.96 -14.20
CA VAL A 386 22.97 -15.17 -14.01
C VAL A 386 22.22 -14.74 -15.26
N VAL A 387 21.44 -15.65 -15.83
CA VAL A 387 20.66 -15.40 -17.04
C VAL A 387 19.26 -14.94 -16.65
N TYR A 388 18.85 -13.82 -17.20
CA TYR A 388 17.49 -13.26 -17.04
C TYR A 388 16.74 -13.46 -18.35
N ALA A 389 15.75 -14.35 -18.36
CA ALA A 389 15.00 -14.75 -19.56
C ALA A 389 14.16 -13.61 -20.16
N GLU A 390 13.70 -12.69 -19.33
CA GLU A 390 12.84 -11.55 -19.70
C GLU A 390 13.63 -10.24 -19.70
N GLY A 391 14.80 -10.24 -20.36
CA GLY A 391 15.74 -9.12 -20.32
C GLY A 391 15.26 -7.82 -20.97
N GLU A 392 14.11 -7.82 -21.65
CA GLU A 392 13.47 -6.62 -22.17
C GLU A 392 12.57 -5.94 -21.12
N GLU A 393 12.15 -6.62 -20.05
CA GLU A 393 11.22 -6.09 -19.07
C GLU A 393 11.90 -5.05 -18.14
N GLU A 394 11.23 -3.91 -17.93
CA GLU A 394 11.77 -2.80 -17.12
C GLU A 394 12.07 -3.23 -15.68
N THR A 395 11.21 -4.06 -15.09
CA THR A 395 11.43 -4.59 -13.73
C THR A 395 12.68 -5.45 -13.66
N VAL A 396 12.94 -6.27 -14.68
CA VAL A 396 14.14 -7.09 -14.78
C VAL A 396 15.37 -6.21 -14.98
N LEU A 397 15.30 -5.18 -15.82
CA LEU A 397 16.40 -4.24 -16.03
C LEU A 397 16.79 -3.50 -14.74
N ARG A 398 15.82 -3.12 -13.91
CA ARG A 398 16.07 -2.50 -12.58
C ARG A 398 16.69 -3.48 -11.61
N ALA A 399 16.19 -4.71 -11.54
CA ALA A 399 16.79 -5.75 -10.72
C ALA A 399 18.24 -6.04 -11.14
N VAL A 400 18.50 -6.07 -12.44
CA VAL A 400 19.85 -6.24 -13.00
C VAL A 400 20.77 -5.07 -12.66
N GLN A 401 20.24 -3.84 -12.66
CA GLN A 401 21.02 -2.67 -12.22
C GLN A 401 21.46 -2.84 -10.75
N THR A 402 20.55 -3.21 -9.86
CA THR A 402 20.88 -3.48 -8.44
C THR A 402 21.92 -4.58 -8.29
N VAL A 403 21.81 -5.66 -9.06
CA VAL A 403 22.79 -6.77 -9.05
C VAL A 403 24.18 -6.32 -9.48
N ILE A 404 24.25 -5.38 -10.45
CA ILE A 404 25.52 -4.80 -10.92
C ILE A 404 26.09 -3.85 -9.86
N ASP A 405 25.29 -2.93 -9.36
CA ASP A 405 25.70 -1.89 -8.40
C ASP A 405 26.18 -2.50 -7.07
N GLU A 406 25.48 -3.54 -6.62
CA GLU A 406 25.85 -4.33 -5.42
C GLU A 406 26.94 -5.38 -5.68
N GLU A 407 27.42 -5.49 -6.90
CA GLU A 407 28.46 -6.45 -7.30
C GLU A 407 28.14 -7.93 -7.00
N LEU A 408 26.87 -8.34 -7.08
CA LEU A 408 26.42 -9.67 -6.67
C LEU A 408 26.60 -10.75 -7.73
N ALA A 409 26.51 -10.42 -9.02
CA ALA A 409 26.61 -11.36 -10.13
C ALA A 409 27.01 -10.67 -11.45
N PHE A 410 27.29 -11.49 -12.49
CA PHE A 410 27.41 -11.04 -13.88
C PHE A 410 26.09 -11.34 -14.60
N PRO A 411 25.18 -10.37 -14.79
CA PRO A 411 23.91 -10.60 -15.43
C PRO A 411 24.07 -10.79 -16.95
N ILE A 412 23.25 -11.70 -17.50
CA ILE A 412 23.11 -11.94 -18.92
C ILE A 412 21.64 -11.78 -19.26
N LEU A 413 21.30 -10.78 -20.07
CA LEU A 413 19.94 -10.50 -20.49
C LEU A 413 19.61 -11.26 -21.76
N ILE A 414 18.50 -11.96 -21.80
CA ILE A 414 17.93 -12.57 -23.01
C ILE A 414 16.87 -11.63 -23.57
N GLY A 415 17.02 -11.23 -24.82
CA GLY A 415 16.11 -10.33 -25.51
C GLY A 415 16.74 -9.69 -26.74
N ARG A 416 16.01 -8.79 -27.39
CA ARG A 416 16.49 -8.03 -28.56
C ARG A 416 17.41 -6.90 -28.09
N PRO A 417 18.69 -6.86 -28.50
CA PRO A 417 19.65 -5.88 -28.01
C PRO A 417 19.18 -4.43 -28.15
N ASP A 418 18.63 -4.05 -29.32
CA ASP A 418 18.16 -2.69 -29.58
C ASP A 418 17.01 -2.26 -28.67
N VAL A 419 16.14 -3.21 -28.28
CA VAL A 419 15.02 -2.96 -27.37
C VAL A 419 15.56 -2.75 -25.96
N ILE A 420 16.46 -3.63 -25.53
CA ILE A 420 17.11 -3.53 -24.20
C ILE A 420 17.85 -2.19 -24.07
N ASP A 421 18.68 -1.83 -25.07
CA ASP A 421 19.42 -0.57 -25.07
C ASP A 421 18.52 0.66 -25.03
N THR A 422 17.43 0.62 -25.78
CA THR A 422 16.44 1.70 -25.78
C THR A 422 15.78 1.86 -24.43
N ARG A 423 15.38 0.77 -23.79
CA ARG A 423 14.76 0.77 -22.46
C ARG A 423 15.75 1.21 -21.38
N ILE A 424 17.01 0.74 -21.43
CA ILE A 424 18.07 1.20 -20.50
C ILE A 424 18.28 2.71 -20.62
N LYS A 425 18.36 3.25 -21.85
CA LYS A 425 18.52 4.70 -22.07
C LYS A 425 17.33 5.49 -21.52
N ARG A 426 16.11 4.98 -21.69
CA ARG A 426 14.89 5.58 -21.13
C ARG A 426 14.92 5.57 -19.61
N LEU A 427 15.30 4.45 -18.99
CA LEU A 427 15.39 4.32 -17.54
C LEU A 427 16.42 5.29 -16.95
N ARG A 428 17.60 5.46 -17.61
CA ARG A 428 18.63 6.42 -17.21
C ARG A 428 18.19 7.87 -17.39
N ALA A 429 17.45 8.18 -18.45
CA ALA A 429 16.92 9.52 -18.68
C ALA A 429 15.86 9.94 -17.64
N CYS A 430 15.10 8.97 -17.10
CA CYS A 430 14.14 9.20 -16.02
C CYS A 430 14.79 9.31 -14.63
N ALA A 431 16.02 8.82 -14.47
CA ALA A 431 16.75 8.85 -13.19
C ALA A 431 17.52 10.15 -12.92
N GLY A 432 17.58 11.08 -13.88
CA GLY A 432 18.32 12.36 -13.76
C GLY A 432 19.83 12.23 -13.97
N PRO A 433 20.55 13.35 -14.19
CA PRO A 433 21.99 13.33 -14.35
C PRO A 433 22.67 13.11 -13.00
N GLY A 434 23.06 11.85 -12.72
CA GLY A 434 23.80 11.49 -11.50
C GLY A 434 23.48 10.12 -10.92
N ALA A 435 22.68 9.27 -11.61
CA ALA A 435 22.41 7.89 -11.20
C ALA A 435 23.21 6.90 -12.05
#